data_21a42f2dc5b0bb45f0ce8396b5e52e04
#
_entry.id   21a42f2dc5b0bb45f0ce8396b5e52e04
#
_cell.length_a   1.000
_cell.length_b   1.000
_cell.length_c   1.000
_cell.angle_alpha   90.00
_cell.angle_beta   90.00
_cell.angle_gamma   90.00
#
_symmetry.space_group_name_H-M   'P 1'
#
loop_
_entity.id
_entity.type
_entity.pdbx_description
1 polymer ?
#
loop_
_entity_poly.entity_id
_entity_poly.type
_entity_poly.pdbx_seq_one_letter_code
_entity_poly.pdbx_strand_id
1 'polypeptide(L)'
;MSRPVRLGGIGISYDIAIAGAGPAGLAMALYLKRAGHKVTIFERFEEPRPVGSGLILQPTGLTVLADLGLLDDILALGSRIDRLHGADASTGRTVLDVRYGAQRGGRFGLAVHRAALFGVLFRAAQHHAIPIETGVEIETLEAGERATLIRGDGRRAGPFDLVVDASGSRSKLRQCAGNPAAPRPLAYGAFWASLGWRGEGFDEHALSQRYDKASVMIGVLPIGRPEPGAEKMAAFFWSLKPADADAVRAQGLDAWKERLVRLWPQSEAFTSQIDSFGQLSLARYGHHTMKLPAGRRLAIIGDAAHSTSPQLGQGANMALLDAAALSHALMRTKSVEAALEIYAKARRWHVRVFQALSLAFTPFYQSDSVALPLIRDSLVATVAKIRRRRSSWPRWWPAR
;
A
#
# COMPACT_ATOMS: atom_id res chain seq x y z
N MET A 1 -24.28 -17.96 0.61
CA MET A 1 -24.81 -16.57 0.65
C MET A 1 -25.10 -16.21 2.11
N SER A 2 -24.12 -15.65 2.80
CA SER A 2 -24.30 -15.11 4.16
C SER A 2 -24.87 -13.70 4.04
N ARG A 3 -26.03 -13.47 4.69
CA ARG A 3 -26.66 -12.14 4.76
C ARG A 3 -25.69 -11.14 5.37
N PRO A 4 -25.55 -9.91 4.81
CA PRO A 4 -24.76 -8.88 5.43
C PRO A 4 -25.35 -8.57 6.82
N VAL A 5 -24.50 -8.62 7.83
CA VAL A 5 -24.85 -8.20 9.19
C VAL A 5 -25.19 -6.72 9.13
N ARG A 6 -26.48 -6.37 9.29
CA ARG A 6 -26.88 -4.99 9.55
C ARG A 6 -26.36 -4.63 10.93
N LEU A 7 -25.21 -3.99 11.00
CA LEU A 7 -24.73 -3.34 12.21
C LEU A 7 -25.66 -2.14 12.46
N GLY A 8 -26.57 -2.26 13.42
CA GLY A 8 -27.44 -1.18 13.84
C GLY A 8 -26.57 -0.02 14.34
N GLY A 9 -26.37 0.99 13.51
CA GLY A 9 -25.72 2.23 13.90
C GLY A 9 -26.58 3.00 14.91
N ILE A 10 -25.96 3.88 15.69
CA ILE A 10 -26.59 4.69 16.76
C ILE A 10 -27.61 5.73 16.21
N GLY A 11 -28.04 5.64 14.97
CA GLY A 11 -29.09 6.46 14.37
C GLY A 11 -28.73 7.93 14.05
N ILE A 12 -27.43 8.32 14.19
CA ILE A 12 -26.97 9.66 13.81
C ILE A 12 -26.34 9.60 12.43
N SER A 13 -26.83 10.43 11.50
CA SER A 13 -26.22 10.64 10.19
C SER A 13 -25.37 11.90 10.24
N TYR A 14 -24.08 11.75 9.91
CA TYR A 14 -23.13 12.87 9.77
C TYR A 14 -22.99 13.27 8.30
N ASP A 15 -22.68 14.53 8.05
CA ASP A 15 -22.22 15.06 6.75
C ASP A 15 -20.69 15.08 6.74
N ILE A 16 -20.06 14.21 5.94
CA ILE A 16 -18.62 13.93 6.00
C ILE A 16 -17.96 14.22 4.67
N ALA A 17 -16.93 15.05 4.69
CA ALA A 17 -16.06 15.28 3.54
C ALA A 17 -14.85 14.37 3.59
N ILE A 18 -14.42 13.86 2.44
CA ILE A 18 -13.19 13.09 2.27
C ILE A 18 -12.29 13.80 1.27
N ALA A 19 -11.07 14.12 1.65
CA ALA A 19 -10.06 14.68 0.76
C ALA A 19 -9.21 13.53 0.17
N GLY A 20 -9.38 13.26 -1.14
CA GLY A 20 -8.67 12.24 -1.90
C GLY A 20 -9.51 11.00 -2.24
N ALA A 21 -9.58 10.67 -3.53
CA ALA A 21 -10.23 9.48 -4.09
C ALA A 21 -9.27 8.29 -4.28
N GLY A 22 -8.20 8.21 -3.50
CA GLY A 22 -7.34 7.03 -3.44
C GLY A 22 -8.01 5.85 -2.74
N PRO A 23 -7.34 4.66 -2.67
CA PRO A 23 -7.91 3.47 -2.05
C PRO A 23 -8.40 3.68 -0.60
N ALA A 24 -7.70 4.51 0.19
CA ALA A 24 -8.13 4.88 1.55
C ALA A 24 -9.45 5.65 1.54
N GLY A 25 -9.54 6.70 0.72
CA GLY A 25 -10.72 7.56 0.65
C GLY A 25 -11.94 6.85 0.09
N LEU A 26 -11.77 6.07 -0.98
CA LEU A 26 -12.84 5.28 -1.57
C LEU A 26 -13.38 4.21 -0.61
N ALA A 27 -12.49 3.45 0.07
CA ALA A 27 -12.90 2.48 1.07
C ALA A 27 -13.62 3.16 2.25
N MET A 28 -13.12 4.32 2.72
CA MET A 28 -13.77 5.10 3.77
C MET A 28 -15.16 5.56 3.36
N ALA A 29 -15.31 6.07 2.13
CA ALA A 29 -16.58 6.53 1.61
C ALA A 29 -17.63 5.41 1.55
N LEU A 30 -17.21 4.22 1.10
CA LEU A 30 -18.07 3.02 1.06
C LEU A 30 -18.53 2.61 2.47
N TYR A 31 -17.63 2.59 3.44
CA TYR A 31 -17.96 2.32 4.83
C TYR A 31 -18.96 3.33 5.40
N LEU A 32 -18.71 4.61 5.19
CA LEU A 32 -19.55 5.70 5.68
C LEU A 32 -20.94 5.67 5.04
N LYS A 33 -21.01 5.45 3.73
CA LYS A 33 -22.27 5.31 3.01
C LYS A 33 -23.09 4.14 3.53
N ARG A 34 -22.45 2.98 3.75
CA ARG A 34 -23.08 1.79 4.34
C ARG A 34 -23.60 2.04 5.76
N ALA A 35 -22.92 2.89 6.53
CA ALA A 35 -23.32 3.30 7.88
C ALA A 35 -24.44 4.35 7.89
N GLY A 36 -24.89 4.84 6.72
CA GLY A 36 -25.99 5.82 6.61
C GLY A 36 -25.55 7.28 6.70
N HIS A 37 -24.27 7.58 6.59
CA HIS A 37 -23.75 8.94 6.55
C HIS A 37 -23.88 9.57 5.16
N LYS A 38 -23.98 10.91 5.12
CA LYS A 38 -23.82 11.68 3.90
C LYS A 38 -22.32 11.90 3.64
N VAL A 39 -21.86 11.58 2.42
CA VAL A 39 -20.42 11.60 2.09
C VAL A 39 -20.22 12.33 0.79
N THR A 40 -19.20 13.19 0.74
CA THR A 40 -18.69 13.83 -0.48
C THR A 40 -17.17 13.65 -0.52
N ILE A 41 -16.65 13.18 -1.65
CA ILE A 41 -15.21 13.05 -1.92
C ILE A 41 -14.75 14.23 -2.74
N PHE A 42 -13.61 14.83 -2.38
CA PHE A 42 -12.92 15.87 -3.12
C PHE A 42 -11.61 15.30 -3.67
N GLU A 43 -11.45 15.29 -4.99
CA GLU A 43 -10.27 14.73 -5.66
C GLU A 43 -9.58 15.82 -6.49
N ARG A 44 -8.27 15.96 -6.32
CA ARG A 44 -7.48 17.00 -7.01
C ARG A 44 -7.30 16.75 -8.51
N PHE A 45 -7.33 15.50 -8.95
CA PHE A 45 -7.28 15.18 -10.38
C PHE A 45 -8.65 15.39 -11.01
N GLU A 46 -8.67 15.98 -12.21
CA GLU A 46 -9.91 16.13 -13.01
C GLU A 46 -10.48 14.75 -13.36
N GLU A 47 -9.60 13.81 -13.69
CA GLU A 47 -9.94 12.41 -13.86
C GLU A 47 -9.26 11.59 -12.76
N PRO A 48 -10.03 11.01 -11.82
CA PRO A 48 -9.49 10.14 -10.81
C PRO A 48 -8.78 8.93 -11.45
N ARG A 49 -7.50 8.77 -11.15
CA ARG A 49 -6.67 7.73 -11.79
C ARG A 49 -5.75 7.04 -10.80
N PRO A 50 -5.45 5.76 -11.05
CA PRO A 50 -4.47 5.03 -10.25
C PRO A 50 -3.06 5.57 -10.50
N VAL A 51 -2.27 5.70 -9.44
CA VAL A 51 -0.87 6.12 -9.51
C VAL A 51 0.03 4.97 -9.07
N GLY A 52 1.01 4.62 -9.90
CA GLY A 52 1.99 3.57 -9.63
C GLY A 52 1.65 2.23 -10.28
N SER A 53 2.48 1.22 -10.08
CA SER A 53 2.42 -0.08 -10.75
C SER A 53 1.60 -1.10 -9.95
N GLY A 54 2.25 -1.98 -9.19
CA GLY A 54 1.60 -3.05 -8.43
C GLY A 54 1.75 -2.90 -6.92
N LEU A 55 0.94 -3.67 -6.20
CA LEU A 55 1.03 -3.82 -4.75
C LEU A 55 0.56 -5.23 -4.32
N ILE A 56 0.86 -5.61 -3.09
CA ILE A 56 0.35 -6.85 -2.50
C ILE A 56 -0.70 -6.51 -1.43
N LEU A 57 -1.92 -7.01 -1.64
CA LEU A 57 -2.94 -7.07 -0.62
C LEU A 57 -2.63 -8.26 0.29
N GLN A 58 -2.41 -7.97 1.56
CA GLN A 58 -2.20 -8.97 2.59
C GLN A 58 -3.56 -9.52 3.07
N PRO A 59 -3.60 -10.65 3.79
CA PRO A 59 -4.85 -11.18 4.32
C PRO A 59 -5.70 -10.15 5.08
N THR A 60 -5.07 -9.21 5.77
CA THR A 60 -5.77 -8.12 6.48
C THR A 60 -6.47 -7.15 5.56
N GLY A 61 -5.85 -6.76 4.44
CA GLY A 61 -6.48 -5.93 3.42
C GLY A 61 -7.60 -6.65 2.68
N LEU A 62 -7.41 -7.95 2.38
CA LEU A 62 -8.45 -8.80 1.79
C LEU A 62 -9.67 -8.92 2.70
N THR A 63 -9.49 -9.01 4.02
CA THR A 63 -10.60 -9.01 4.99
C THR A 63 -11.43 -7.73 4.92
N VAL A 64 -10.80 -6.57 4.75
CA VAL A 64 -11.50 -5.28 4.59
C VAL A 64 -12.31 -5.26 3.30
N LEU A 65 -11.74 -5.75 2.19
CA LEU A 65 -12.46 -5.85 0.92
C LEU A 65 -13.61 -6.86 0.98
N ALA A 66 -13.43 -7.98 1.70
CA ALA A 66 -14.50 -8.94 1.97
C ALA A 66 -15.66 -8.31 2.77
N ASP A 67 -15.34 -7.52 3.80
CA ASP A 67 -16.34 -6.80 4.58
C ASP A 67 -17.10 -5.75 3.74
N LEU A 68 -16.43 -5.14 2.76
CA LEU A 68 -17.06 -4.25 1.78
C LEU A 68 -17.84 -4.98 0.68
N GLY A 69 -17.74 -6.32 0.60
CA GLY A 69 -18.38 -7.12 -0.45
C GLY A 69 -17.64 -7.10 -1.79
N LEU A 70 -16.35 -6.71 -1.80
CA LEU A 70 -15.53 -6.50 -2.99
C LEU A 70 -14.43 -7.56 -3.17
N LEU A 71 -14.46 -8.63 -2.37
CA LEU A 71 -13.41 -9.64 -2.39
C LEU A 71 -13.34 -10.38 -3.73
N ASP A 72 -14.50 -10.85 -4.22
CA ASP A 72 -14.55 -11.65 -5.44
C ASP A 72 -14.12 -10.83 -6.66
N ASP A 73 -14.52 -9.56 -6.72
CA ASP A 73 -14.13 -8.64 -7.79
C ASP A 73 -12.62 -8.44 -7.86
N ILE A 74 -11.95 -8.29 -6.71
CA ILE A 74 -10.50 -8.08 -6.69
C ILE A 74 -9.73 -9.39 -6.88
N LEU A 75 -10.25 -10.53 -6.42
CA LEU A 75 -9.66 -11.85 -6.65
C LEU A 75 -9.63 -12.20 -8.14
N ALA A 76 -10.68 -11.83 -8.88
CA ALA A 76 -10.77 -12.06 -10.33
C ALA A 76 -9.70 -11.29 -11.14
N LEU A 77 -9.18 -10.19 -10.60
CA LEU A 77 -8.20 -9.33 -11.26
C LEU A 77 -6.77 -9.56 -10.78
N GLY A 78 -6.57 -10.07 -9.57
CA GLY A 78 -5.27 -10.22 -8.96
C GLY A 78 -4.55 -11.53 -9.29
N SER A 79 -3.28 -11.60 -8.92
CA SER A 79 -2.48 -12.83 -8.90
C SER A 79 -2.26 -13.27 -7.46
N ARG A 80 -2.59 -14.53 -7.17
CA ARG A 80 -2.33 -15.12 -5.86
C ARG A 80 -0.83 -15.23 -5.63
N ILE A 81 -0.36 -14.83 -4.46
CA ILE A 81 1.03 -14.91 -4.05
C ILE A 81 1.14 -15.81 -2.82
N ASP A 82 1.85 -16.91 -2.98
CA ASP A 82 2.13 -17.86 -1.91
C ASP A 82 3.52 -17.67 -1.32
N ARG A 83 4.44 -16.99 -2.05
CA ARG A 83 5.84 -16.84 -1.64
C ARG A 83 6.42 -15.46 -2.00
N LEU A 84 7.23 -14.93 -1.11
CA LEU A 84 8.16 -13.83 -1.40
C LEU A 84 9.56 -14.44 -1.39
N HIS A 85 10.24 -14.47 -2.52
CA HIS A 85 11.54 -15.10 -2.68
C HIS A 85 12.55 -14.09 -3.24
N GLY A 86 13.71 -14.05 -2.62
CA GLY A 86 14.82 -13.24 -3.09
C GLY A 86 16.14 -13.95 -2.91
N ALA A 87 17.04 -13.76 -3.86
CA ALA A 87 18.38 -14.33 -3.85
C ALA A 87 19.44 -13.25 -4.15
N ASP A 88 20.62 -13.45 -3.63
CA ASP A 88 21.82 -12.67 -3.98
C ASP A 88 22.17 -12.90 -5.47
N ALA A 89 22.44 -11.82 -6.18
CA ALA A 89 22.66 -11.85 -7.63
C ALA A 89 23.97 -12.57 -8.01
N SER A 90 25.00 -12.48 -7.17
CA SER A 90 26.32 -13.06 -7.46
C SER A 90 26.44 -14.53 -7.07
N THR A 91 25.82 -14.90 -5.93
CA THR A 91 25.99 -16.25 -5.34
C THR A 91 24.77 -17.14 -5.50
N GLY A 92 23.61 -16.60 -5.89
CA GLY A 92 22.33 -17.31 -5.91
C GLY A 92 21.79 -17.72 -4.53
N ARG A 93 22.47 -17.36 -3.44
CA ARG A 93 22.03 -17.71 -2.09
C ARG A 93 20.71 -17.00 -1.75
N THR A 94 19.81 -17.72 -1.08
CA THR A 94 18.54 -17.15 -0.63
C THR A 94 18.77 -16.05 0.41
N VAL A 95 18.25 -14.88 0.13
CA VAL A 95 18.26 -13.67 0.97
C VAL A 95 16.91 -13.47 1.65
N LEU A 96 15.81 -13.86 0.99
CA LEU A 96 14.44 -13.75 1.46
C LEU A 96 13.66 -15.00 1.07
N ASP A 97 12.97 -15.63 2.00
CA ASP A 97 12.00 -16.71 1.73
C ASP A 97 10.86 -16.65 2.74
N VAL A 98 9.81 -15.91 2.40
CA VAL A 98 8.58 -15.81 3.18
C VAL A 98 7.48 -16.58 2.47
N ARG A 99 6.85 -17.53 3.16
CA ARG A 99 5.77 -18.37 2.64
C ARG A 99 4.50 -18.10 3.43
N TYR A 100 3.44 -17.69 2.74
CA TYR A 100 2.13 -17.44 3.36
C TYR A 100 1.50 -18.72 3.92
N GLY A 101 1.63 -19.84 3.22
CA GLY A 101 1.09 -21.16 3.64
C GLY A 101 1.73 -21.76 4.88
N ALA A 102 2.82 -21.18 5.42
CA ALA A 102 3.41 -21.59 6.69
C ALA A 102 2.51 -21.25 7.91
N GLN A 103 1.50 -20.41 7.72
CA GLN A 103 0.51 -20.06 8.73
C GLN A 103 -0.73 -20.96 8.59
N ARG A 104 -1.35 -21.31 9.74
CA ARG A 104 -2.61 -22.07 9.74
C ARG A 104 -3.70 -21.30 8.99
N GLY A 105 -4.48 -21.99 8.14
CA GLY A 105 -5.66 -21.40 7.46
C GLY A 105 -5.49 -21.04 5.99
N GLY A 106 -4.44 -21.52 5.29
CA GLY A 106 -4.31 -21.35 3.83
C GLY A 106 -4.21 -19.88 3.38
N ARG A 107 -3.64 -19.00 4.20
CA ARG A 107 -3.51 -17.58 3.90
C ARG A 107 -2.59 -17.35 2.71
N PHE A 108 -2.88 -16.36 1.90
CA PHE A 108 -2.09 -15.94 0.75
C PHE A 108 -2.08 -14.41 0.64
N GLY A 109 -1.12 -13.86 -0.08
CA GLY A 109 -1.14 -12.49 -0.55
C GLY A 109 -1.82 -12.41 -1.92
N LEU A 110 -2.44 -11.30 -2.25
CA LEU A 110 -2.97 -11.03 -3.58
C LEU A 110 -2.21 -9.86 -4.18
N ALA A 111 -1.39 -10.11 -5.18
CA ALA A 111 -0.76 -9.04 -5.92
C ALA A 111 -1.75 -8.50 -6.95
N VAL A 112 -1.88 -7.18 -6.99
CA VAL A 112 -2.82 -6.51 -7.89
C VAL A 112 -2.17 -5.32 -8.58
N HIS A 113 -2.54 -5.08 -9.82
CA HIS A 113 -2.29 -3.80 -10.46
C HIS A 113 -3.03 -2.70 -9.69
N ARG A 114 -2.42 -1.54 -9.50
CA ARG A 114 -3.07 -0.44 -8.74
C ARG A 114 -4.37 0.03 -9.40
N ALA A 115 -4.45 -0.05 -10.73
CA ALA A 115 -5.68 0.25 -11.45
C ALA A 115 -6.82 -0.73 -11.11
N ALA A 116 -6.51 -2.01 -10.88
CA ALA A 116 -7.51 -3.00 -10.50
C ALA A 116 -8.14 -2.66 -9.14
N LEU A 117 -7.31 -2.41 -8.12
CA LEU A 117 -7.80 -2.02 -6.79
C LEU A 117 -8.59 -0.72 -6.84
N PHE A 118 -8.05 0.29 -7.53
CA PHE A 118 -8.73 1.57 -7.72
C PHE A 118 -10.07 1.37 -8.43
N GLY A 119 -10.08 0.66 -9.57
CA GLY A 119 -11.29 0.44 -10.38
C GLY A 119 -12.39 -0.31 -9.62
N VAL A 120 -12.05 -1.31 -8.82
CA VAL A 120 -13.02 -2.04 -7.98
C VAL A 120 -13.66 -1.10 -6.96
N LEU A 121 -12.86 -0.34 -6.22
CA LEU A 121 -13.37 0.62 -5.22
C LEU A 121 -14.13 1.78 -5.85
N PHE A 122 -13.65 2.29 -6.98
CA PHE A 122 -14.27 3.44 -7.67
C PHE A 122 -15.63 3.06 -8.27
N ARG A 123 -15.73 1.92 -8.97
CA ARG A 123 -17.02 1.41 -9.47
C ARG A 123 -18.01 1.17 -8.34
N ALA A 124 -17.57 0.65 -7.20
CA ALA A 124 -18.42 0.48 -6.03
C ALA A 124 -18.91 1.85 -5.50
N ALA A 125 -18.05 2.85 -5.44
CA ALA A 125 -18.45 4.20 -5.02
C ALA A 125 -19.48 4.82 -5.99
N GLN A 126 -19.29 4.64 -7.30
CA GLN A 126 -20.25 5.06 -8.31
C GLN A 126 -21.60 4.32 -8.18
N HIS A 127 -21.57 2.99 -7.99
CA HIS A 127 -22.77 2.17 -7.80
C HIS A 127 -23.60 2.64 -6.58
N HIS A 128 -22.94 3.06 -5.53
CA HIS A 128 -23.59 3.64 -4.34
C HIS A 128 -23.92 5.14 -4.46
N ALA A 129 -23.74 5.73 -5.64
CA ALA A 129 -24.01 7.13 -5.93
C ALA A 129 -23.32 8.07 -4.91
N ILE A 130 -22.04 7.81 -4.60
CA ILE A 130 -21.23 8.68 -3.73
C ILE A 130 -20.72 9.86 -4.57
N PRO A 131 -21.04 11.13 -4.22
CA PRO A 131 -20.56 12.30 -4.92
C PRO A 131 -19.03 12.40 -4.88
N ILE A 132 -18.40 12.62 -6.05
CA ILE A 132 -16.96 12.84 -6.18
C ILE A 132 -16.78 14.16 -6.96
N GLU A 133 -16.30 15.19 -6.27
CA GLU A 133 -15.93 16.46 -6.89
C GLU A 133 -14.47 16.38 -7.34
N THR A 134 -14.26 16.36 -8.64
CA THR A 134 -12.94 16.26 -9.28
C THR A 134 -12.34 17.62 -9.61
N GLY A 135 -11.02 17.70 -9.85
CA GLY A 135 -10.32 18.96 -10.08
C GLY A 135 -10.24 19.84 -8.82
N VAL A 136 -10.48 19.28 -7.64
CA VAL A 136 -10.58 20.02 -6.38
C VAL A 136 -9.47 19.63 -5.43
N GLU A 137 -8.41 20.42 -5.36
CA GLU A 137 -7.39 20.29 -4.33
C GLU A 137 -7.83 20.99 -3.04
N ILE A 138 -7.77 20.29 -1.92
CA ILE A 138 -8.04 20.86 -0.60
C ILE A 138 -6.73 21.39 -0.02
N GLU A 139 -6.73 22.68 0.35
CA GLU A 139 -5.55 23.37 0.86
C GLU A 139 -5.47 23.31 2.39
N THR A 140 -6.59 23.64 3.04
CA THR A 140 -6.67 23.70 4.50
C THR A 140 -8.09 23.50 5.01
N LEU A 141 -8.25 23.55 6.31
CA LEU A 141 -9.47 23.32 7.03
C LEU A 141 -9.65 24.39 8.13
N GLU A 142 -10.81 24.99 8.18
CA GLU A 142 -11.26 25.80 9.31
C GLU A 142 -12.17 24.95 10.20
N ALA A 143 -11.70 24.66 11.43
CA ALA A 143 -12.41 23.83 12.40
C ALA A 143 -13.16 24.70 13.42
N GLY A 144 -14.49 24.65 13.36
CA GLY A 144 -15.42 25.26 14.32
C GLY A 144 -16.27 24.20 15.04
N GLU A 145 -17.56 24.48 15.23
CA GLU A 145 -18.58 23.48 15.60
C GLU A 145 -18.72 22.43 14.50
N ARG A 146 -18.64 22.90 13.26
CA ARG A 146 -18.49 22.11 12.05
C ARG A 146 -17.24 22.57 11.30
N ALA A 147 -16.77 21.76 10.39
CA ALA A 147 -15.57 22.00 9.62
C ALA A 147 -15.89 22.59 8.23
N THR A 148 -15.11 23.58 7.80
CA THR A 148 -15.18 24.14 6.44
C THR A 148 -13.86 23.89 5.74
N LEU A 149 -13.90 23.25 4.57
CA LEU A 149 -12.73 23.04 3.71
C LEU A 149 -12.46 24.32 2.91
N ILE A 150 -11.19 24.65 2.78
CA ILE A 150 -10.68 25.69 1.89
C ILE A 150 -10.00 24.99 0.71
N ARG A 151 -10.47 25.27 -0.50
CA ARG A 151 -9.94 24.74 -1.74
C ARG A 151 -8.72 25.52 -2.18
N GLY A 152 -7.90 24.94 -3.04
CA GLY A 152 -6.72 25.61 -3.61
C GLY A 152 -7.05 26.85 -4.46
N ASP A 153 -8.28 26.95 -4.95
CA ASP A 153 -8.82 28.13 -5.66
C ASP A 153 -9.43 29.19 -4.72
N GLY A 154 -9.31 29.03 -3.41
CA GLY A 154 -9.86 29.90 -2.38
C GLY A 154 -11.34 29.71 -2.06
N ARG A 155 -12.06 28.88 -2.83
CA ARG A 155 -13.48 28.59 -2.54
C ARG A 155 -13.63 27.76 -1.27
N ARG A 156 -14.79 27.86 -0.65
CA ARG A 156 -15.16 27.16 0.59
C ARG A 156 -16.13 26.02 0.27
N ALA A 157 -15.98 24.89 0.95
CA ALA A 157 -16.92 23.78 0.88
C ALA A 157 -17.33 23.34 2.30
N GLY A 158 -18.60 23.01 2.47
CA GLY A 158 -19.18 22.63 3.77
C GLY A 158 -20.27 23.60 4.24
N PRO A 159 -20.60 23.64 5.53
CA PRO A 159 -19.87 22.99 6.65
C PRO A 159 -20.13 21.49 6.79
N PHE A 160 -19.14 20.73 7.25
CA PHE A 160 -19.18 19.29 7.49
C PHE A 160 -19.05 18.95 8.98
N ASP A 161 -19.61 17.83 9.39
CA ASP A 161 -19.47 17.33 10.77
C ASP A 161 -18.09 16.73 11.02
N LEU A 162 -17.48 16.15 9.98
CA LEU A 162 -16.16 15.55 10.00
C LEU A 162 -15.50 15.71 8.63
N VAL A 163 -14.21 15.93 8.61
CA VAL A 163 -13.34 15.82 7.44
C VAL A 163 -12.42 14.62 7.61
N VAL A 164 -12.28 13.81 6.55
CA VAL A 164 -11.33 12.72 6.50
C VAL A 164 -10.27 13.03 5.46
N ASP A 165 -9.03 13.19 5.90
CA ASP A 165 -7.89 13.37 5.04
C ASP A 165 -7.35 12.01 4.58
N ALA A 166 -7.58 11.68 3.32
CA ALA A 166 -7.07 10.52 2.60
C ALA A 166 -6.20 10.94 1.39
N SER A 167 -5.65 12.16 1.40
CA SER A 167 -4.96 12.80 0.28
C SER A 167 -3.53 12.28 0.05
N GLY A 168 -3.08 11.31 0.85
CA GLY A 168 -1.83 10.60 0.67
C GLY A 168 -0.61 11.31 1.26
N SER A 169 0.58 10.86 0.88
CA SER A 169 1.85 11.28 1.49
C SER A 169 2.12 12.81 1.37
N ARG A 170 1.49 13.48 0.40
CA ARG A 170 1.60 14.94 0.18
C ARG A 170 0.46 15.74 0.82
N SER A 171 -0.23 15.18 1.80
CA SER A 171 -1.32 15.84 2.49
C SER A 171 -0.94 17.23 3.00
N LYS A 172 -1.76 18.23 2.66
CA LYS A 172 -1.72 19.60 3.21
C LYS A 172 -2.51 19.67 4.52
N LEU A 173 -3.63 18.96 4.64
CA LEU A 173 -4.48 18.91 5.82
C LEU A 173 -3.78 18.35 7.08
N ARG A 174 -2.67 17.65 6.91
CA ARG A 174 -1.84 17.17 8.03
C ARG A 174 -1.44 18.31 8.98
N GLN A 175 -1.24 19.51 8.48
CA GLN A 175 -0.89 20.69 9.28
C GLN A 175 -2.02 21.13 10.22
N CYS A 176 -3.27 20.75 9.92
CA CYS A 176 -4.44 21.05 10.76
C CYS A 176 -4.60 20.05 11.92
N ALA A 177 -3.75 19.03 12.01
CA ALA A 177 -3.76 18.09 13.15
C ALA A 177 -3.05 18.67 14.35
N GLY A 178 -3.41 18.18 15.55
CA GLY A 178 -2.81 18.64 16.80
C GLY A 178 -1.32 18.33 16.98
N ASN A 179 -0.75 17.41 16.15
CA ASN A 179 0.66 17.06 16.18
C ASN A 179 1.11 16.69 14.75
N PRO A 180 1.31 17.67 13.87
CA PRO A 180 1.71 17.43 12.50
C PRO A 180 3.11 16.81 12.45
N ALA A 181 3.32 15.88 11.50
CA ALA A 181 4.61 15.28 11.23
C ALA A 181 4.90 15.34 9.73
N ALA A 182 6.04 15.90 9.37
CA ALA A 182 6.49 15.92 7.98
C ALA A 182 7.16 14.59 7.60
N PRO A 183 6.89 14.07 6.39
CA PRO A 183 7.61 12.91 5.87
C PRO A 183 9.11 13.19 5.75
N ARG A 184 9.93 12.25 6.22
CA ARG A 184 11.37 12.26 5.99
C ARG A 184 11.65 11.48 4.71
N PRO A 185 12.30 12.08 3.69
CA PRO A 185 12.67 11.35 2.49
C PRO A 185 13.57 10.16 2.84
N LEU A 186 13.34 9.02 2.19
CA LEU A 186 14.25 7.88 2.26
C LEU A 186 15.34 8.03 1.21
N ALA A 187 16.55 7.55 1.53
CA ALA A 187 17.71 7.64 0.65
C ALA A 187 17.51 6.86 -0.66
N TYR A 188 16.72 5.78 -0.61
CA TYR A 188 16.42 4.93 -1.75
C TYR A 188 14.98 5.10 -2.22
N GLY A 189 14.82 4.99 -3.54
CA GLY A 189 13.57 4.86 -4.27
C GLY A 189 13.64 3.66 -5.21
N ALA A 190 12.83 3.66 -6.25
CA ALA A 190 12.91 2.67 -7.30
C ALA A 190 12.36 3.19 -8.63
N PHE A 191 12.90 2.72 -9.75
CA PHE A 191 12.18 2.70 -11.00
C PHE A 191 11.16 1.58 -11.00
N TRP A 192 9.96 1.87 -11.48
CA TRP A 192 8.86 0.92 -11.62
C TRP A 192 8.29 0.95 -13.02
N ALA A 193 7.98 -0.24 -13.54
CA ALA A 193 7.21 -0.40 -14.76
C ALA A 193 6.09 -1.43 -14.56
N SER A 194 4.98 -1.27 -15.27
CA SER A 194 3.98 -2.31 -15.49
C SER A 194 4.21 -2.88 -16.89
N LEU A 195 4.54 -4.16 -16.97
CA LEU A 195 4.94 -4.84 -18.19
C LEU A 195 4.05 -6.07 -18.41
N GLY A 196 3.92 -6.52 -19.65
CA GLY A 196 3.24 -7.77 -19.94
C GLY A 196 3.87 -8.94 -19.18
N TRP A 197 3.06 -9.83 -18.61
CA TRP A 197 3.56 -11.01 -17.92
C TRP A 197 4.24 -11.96 -18.92
N ARG A 198 5.50 -12.25 -18.68
CA ARG A 198 6.31 -13.23 -19.42
C ARG A 198 6.75 -14.29 -18.41
N GLY A 199 6.01 -15.39 -18.33
CA GLY A 199 6.13 -16.38 -17.25
C GLY A 199 7.37 -17.26 -17.31
N GLU A 200 8.12 -17.30 -18.41
CA GLU A 200 9.26 -18.19 -18.58
C GLU A 200 10.34 -17.94 -17.51
N GLY A 201 10.60 -18.98 -16.71
CA GLY A 201 11.59 -18.91 -15.62
C GLY A 201 11.13 -18.19 -14.35
N PHE A 202 9.84 -17.81 -14.25
CA PHE A 202 9.26 -17.15 -13.08
C PHE A 202 8.07 -17.94 -12.52
N ASP A 203 7.97 -17.98 -11.19
CA ASP A 203 6.82 -18.53 -10.47
C ASP A 203 5.69 -17.49 -10.46
N GLU A 204 4.54 -17.81 -11.07
CA GLU A 204 3.38 -16.91 -11.12
C GLU A 204 2.68 -16.71 -9.75
N HIS A 205 3.11 -17.48 -8.74
CA HIS A 205 2.64 -17.36 -7.36
C HIS A 205 3.68 -16.76 -6.41
N ALA A 206 4.74 -16.15 -6.96
CA ALA A 206 5.80 -15.57 -6.15
C ALA A 206 6.17 -14.13 -6.57
N LEU A 207 6.49 -13.30 -5.57
CA LEU A 207 7.37 -12.17 -5.79
C LEU A 207 8.80 -12.71 -5.90
N SER A 208 9.43 -12.52 -7.05
CA SER A 208 10.82 -12.90 -7.30
C SER A 208 11.74 -11.68 -7.24
N GLN A 209 12.85 -11.79 -6.51
CA GLN A 209 13.79 -10.68 -6.32
C GLN A 209 15.25 -11.11 -6.46
N ARG A 210 16.10 -10.17 -6.92
CA ARG A 210 17.57 -10.29 -6.89
C ARG A 210 18.16 -9.09 -6.17
N TYR A 211 19.20 -9.36 -5.39
CA TYR A 211 19.89 -8.37 -4.58
C TYR A 211 21.37 -8.32 -4.96
N ASP A 212 21.90 -7.13 -5.22
CA ASP A 212 23.34 -6.88 -5.19
C ASP A 212 23.64 -6.07 -3.94
N LYS A 213 24.14 -6.77 -2.91
CA LYS A 213 24.33 -6.24 -1.54
C LYS A 213 23.01 -5.70 -0.96
N ALA A 214 23.03 -4.45 -0.45
CA ALA A 214 21.84 -3.71 -0.04
C ALA A 214 21.55 -2.50 -0.95
N SER A 215 22.39 -2.26 -1.96
CA SER A 215 22.28 -1.09 -2.83
C SER A 215 21.40 -1.31 -4.06
N VAL A 216 21.29 -2.54 -4.52
CA VAL A 216 20.44 -2.88 -5.68
C VAL A 216 19.45 -3.99 -5.30
N MET A 217 18.20 -3.74 -5.60
CA MET A 217 17.12 -4.71 -5.51
C MET A 217 16.33 -4.67 -6.81
N ILE A 218 16.27 -5.79 -7.50
CA ILE A 218 15.47 -5.99 -8.71
C ILE A 218 14.32 -6.92 -8.35
N GLY A 219 13.12 -6.64 -8.80
CA GLY A 219 11.99 -7.52 -8.51
C GLY A 219 10.98 -7.58 -9.63
N VAL A 220 10.37 -8.76 -9.74
CA VAL A 220 9.26 -9.08 -10.63
C VAL A 220 8.12 -9.64 -9.77
N LEU A 221 6.98 -8.99 -9.85
CA LEU A 221 5.76 -9.38 -9.15
C LEU A 221 4.64 -9.56 -10.18
N PRO A 222 4.05 -10.76 -10.33
CA PRO A 222 2.84 -10.92 -11.13
C PRO A 222 1.69 -10.16 -10.44
N ILE A 223 1.04 -9.24 -11.15
CA ILE A 223 0.03 -8.33 -10.58
C ILE A 223 -1.36 -8.50 -11.19
N GLY A 224 -1.59 -9.61 -11.87
CA GLY A 224 -2.88 -9.88 -12.49
C GLY A 224 -3.19 -8.93 -13.64
N ARG A 225 -4.44 -8.51 -13.74
CA ARG A 225 -4.96 -7.68 -14.83
C ARG A 225 -5.37 -6.31 -14.30
N PRO A 226 -5.14 -5.22 -15.02
CA PRO A 226 -5.58 -3.87 -14.60
C PRO A 226 -7.11 -3.73 -14.62
N GLU A 227 -7.77 -4.46 -15.52
CA GLU A 227 -9.23 -4.47 -15.69
C GLU A 227 -9.70 -5.81 -16.30
N PRO A 228 -11.01 -6.12 -16.26
CA PRO A 228 -11.54 -7.32 -16.89
C PRO A 228 -11.23 -7.39 -18.38
N GLY A 229 -10.77 -8.54 -18.86
CA GLY A 229 -10.41 -8.75 -20.28
C GLY A 229 -9.01 -8.28 -20.68
N ALA A 230 -8.33 -7.45 -19.87
CA ALA A 230 -6.95 -7.06 -20.17
C ALA A 230 -5.96 -8.22 -19.99
N GLU A 231 -4.77 -8.09 -20.55
CA GLU A 231 -3.70 -9.07 -20.38
C GLU A 231 -3.14 -9.08 -18.95
N LYS A 232 -2.56 -10.24 -18.55
CA LYS A 232 -1.82 -10.34 -17.29
C LYS A 232 -0.56 -9.48 -17.35
N MET A 233 -0.25 -8.81 -16.24
CA MET A 233 0.89 -7.91 -16.11
C MET A 233 1.80 -8.31 -14.95
N ALA A 234 3.03 -7.83 -15.04
CA ALA A 234 4.01 -7.83 -13.95
C ALA A 234 4.35 -6.40 -13.54
N ALA A 235 4.53 -6.19 -12.25
CA ALA A 235 5.26 -5.03 -11.75
C ALA A 235 6.74 -5.37 -11.71
N PHE A 236 7.51 -4.69 -12.53
CA PHE A 236 8.97 -4.72 -12.54
C PHE A 236 9.49 -3.54 -11.73
N PHE A 237 10.51 -3.75 -10.91
CA PHE A 237 11.16 -2.65 -10.20
C PHE A 237 12.67 -2.83 -10.03
N TRP A 238 13.38 -1.72 -9.99
CA TRP A 238 14.79 -1.63 -9.72
C TRP A 238 15.07 -0.49 -8.75
N SER A 239 15.65 -0.82 -7.58
CA SER A 239 15.96 0.18 -6.56
C SER A 239 17.19 1.00 -6.94
N LEU A 240 17.13 2.30 -6.65
CA LEU A 240 18.22 3.24 -6.80
C LEU A 240 18.04 4.43 -5.85
N LYS A 241 19.09 5.20 -5.63
CA LYS A 241 18.92 6.52 -5.00
C LYS A 241 18.23 7.46 -6.00
N PRO A 242 17.17 8.18 -5.63
CA PRO A 242 16.53 9.13 -6.53
C PRO A 242 17.44 10.23 -7.05
N ALA A 243 18.53 10.54 -6.32
CA ALA A 243 19.55 11.48 -6.77
C ALA A 243 20.38 10.94 -7.95
N ASP A 244 20.52 9.62 -8.08
CA ASP A 244 21.31 8.99 -9.14
C ASP A 244 20.48 8.76 -10.42
N ALA A 245 19.16 9.03 -10.39
CA ALA A 245 18.26 8.69 -11.49
C ALA A 245 18.65 9.36 -12.81
N ASP A 246 19.08 10.62 -12.77
CA ASP A 246 19.48 11.36 -13.97
C ASP A 246 20.82 10.88 -14.51
N ALA A 247 21.77 10.52 -13.64
CA ALA A 247 23.02 9.90 -14.03
C ALA A 247 22.80 8.53 -14.72
N VAL A 248 21.85 7.73 -14.20
CA VAL A 248 21.47 6.45 -14.83
C VAL A 248 20.85 6.67 -16.21
N ARG A 249 19.96 7.67 -16.36
CA ARG A 249 19.37 8.02 -17.66
C ARG A 249 20.43 8.50 -18.66
N ALA A 250 21.42 9.27 -18.21
CA ALA A 250 22.50 9.77 -19.05
C ALA A 250 23.43 8.65 -19.56
N GLN A 251 23.55 7.53 -18.84
CA GLN A 251 24.30 6.35 -19.29
C GLN A 251 23.62 5.62 -20.46
N GLY A 252 22.35 5.88 -20.72
CA GLY A 252 21.56 5.25 -21.77
C GLY A 252 20.81 4.00 -21.31
N LEU A 253 19.73 3.71 -22.06
CA LEU A 253 18.80 2.63 -21.73
C LEU A 253 19.49 1.25 -21.89
N ASP A 254 20.28 1.08 -22.93
CA ASP A 254 20.95 -0.20 -23.22
C ASP A 254 21.95 -0.56 -22.14
N ALA A 255 22.77 0.38 -21.70
CA ALA A 255 23.73 0.19 -20.60
C ALA A 255 23.01 -0.20 -19.29
N TRP A 256 21.85 0.41 -19.01
CA TRP A 256 21.03 0.07 -17.86
C TRP A 256 20.44 -1.34 -18.01
N LYS A 257 19.93 -1.73 -19.18
CA LYS A 257 19.42 -3.09 -19.46
C LYS A 257 20.52 -4.14 -19.34
N GLU A 258 21.69 -3.91 -19.91
CA GLU A 258 22.85 -4.81 -19.80
C GLU A 258 23.25 -5.04 -18.34
N ARG A 259 23.24 -3.98 -17.52
CA ARG A 259 23.52 -4.11 -16.08
C ARG A 259 22.47 -4.99 -15.39
N LEU A 260 21.20 -4.84 -15.71
CA LEU A 260 20.10 -5.66 -15.16
C LEU A 260 20.24 -7.12 -15.55
N VAL A 261 20.44 -7.41 -16.83
CA VAL A 261 20.58 -8.77 -17.34
C VAL A 261 21.83 -9.45 -16.75
N ARG A 262 22.93 -8.72 -16.55
CA ARG A 262 24.12 -9.26 -15.89
C ARG A 262 23.86 -9.67 -14.43
N LEU A 263 23.03 -8.92 -13.70
CA LEU A 263 22.65 -9.24 -12.32
C LEU A 263 21.56 -10.33 -12.26
N TRP A 264 20.71 -10.39 -13.26
CA TRP A 264 19.59 -11.32 -13.33
C TRP A 264 19.22 -11.64 -14.78
N PRO A 265 19.86 -12.64 -15.41
CA PRO A 265 19.65 -12.95 -16.83
C PRO A 265 18.18 -13.13 -17.21
N GLN A 266 17.38 -13.82 -16.39
CA GLN A 266 15.97 -14.03 -16.66
C GLN A 266 15.15 -12.73 -16.74
N SER A 267 15.65 -11.62 -16.19
CA SER A 267 14.97 -10.32 -16.25
C SER A 267 14.86 -9.76 -17.67
N GLU A 268 15.61 -10.30 -18.64
CA GLU A 268 15.56 -9.92 -20.05
C GLU A 268 14.14 -10.05 -20.62
N ALA A 269 13.39 -11.08 -20.21
CA ALA A 269 12.00 -11.27 -20.60
C ALA A 269 11.09 -10.06 -20.29
N PHE A 270 11.45 -9.26 -19.29
CA PHE A 270 10.75 -8.04 -18.91
C PHE A 270 11.46 -6.77 -19.43
N THR A 271 12.79 -6.69 -19.30
CA THR A 271 13.53 -5.50 -19.73
C THR A 271 13.49 -5.26 -21.22
N SER A 272 13.35 -6.32 -22.04
CA SER A 272 13.14 -6.22 -23.50
C SER A 272 11.89 -5.42 -23.89
N GLN A 273 10.87 -5.37 -23.03
CA GLN A 273 9.63 -4.62 -23.24
C GLN A 273 9.76 -3.11 -22.95
N ILE A 274 10.91 -2.67 -22.46
CA ILE A 274 11.14 -1.26 -22.08
C ILE A 274 11.91 -0.60 -23.22
N ASP A 275 11.29 0.30 -23.96
CA ASP A 275 11.87 0.98 -25.12
C ASP A 275 12.39 2.38 -24.77
N SER A 276 12.00 2.90 -23.61
CA SER A 276 12.45 4.21 -23.13
C SER A 276 12.35 4.35 -21.62
N PHE A 277 13.16 5.22 -21.03
CA PHE A 277 13.04 5.60 -19.63
C PHE A 277 11.70 6.29 -19.30
N GLY A 278 10.93 6.73 -20.29
CA GLY A 278 9.58 7.27 -20.13
C GLY A 278 8.57 6.24 -19.60
N GLN A 279 8.81 4.95 -19.84
CA GLN A 279 7.99 3.85 -19.31
C GLN A 279 8.30 3.55 -17.83
N LEU A 280 9.37 4.13 -17.27
CA LEU A 280 9.78 3.93 -15.89
C LEU A 280 9.33 5.09 -15.01
N SER A 281 8.49 4.80 -14.03
CA SER A 281 8.10 5.75 -12.98
C SER A 281 9.13 5.75 -11.85
N LEU A 282 9.71 6.91 -11.53
CA LEU A 282 10.60 7.05 -10.38
C LEU A 282 9.77 7.24 -9.10
N ALA A 283 9.69 6.20 -8.29
CA ALA A 283 9.09 6.28 -6.97
C ALA A 283 10.09 6.85 -5.95
N ARG A 284 9.65 7.89 -5.24
CA ARG A 284 10.36 8.50 -4.10
C ARG A 284 9.58 8.14 -2.84
N TYR A 285 10.25 7.59 -1.86
CA TYR A 285 9.61 7.16 -0.62
C TYR A 285 9.88 8.16 0.49
N GLY A 286 8.93 8.26 1.41
CA GLY A 286 9.05 9.04 2.62
C GLY A 286 8.55 8.24 3.82
N HIS A 287 9.14 8.47 4.96
CA HIS A 287 8.76 7.84 6.21
C HIS A 287 8.24 8.87 7.19
N HIS A 288 7.04 8.70 7.67
CA HIS A 288 6.51 9.46 8.80
C HIS A 288 5.42 8.68 9.53
N THR A 289 5.20 9.05 10.77
CA THR A 289 4.12 8.51 11.60
C THR A 289 3.58 9.62 12.48
N MET A 290 2.32 9.92 12.33
CA MET A 290 1.65 10.84 13.25
C MET A 290 1.40 10.16 14.60
N LYS A 291 1.70 10.85 15.70
CA LYS A 291 1.40 10.36 17.05
C LYS A 291 -0.11 10.32 17.30
N LEU A 292 -0.81 11.34 16.78
CA LEU A 292 -2.26 11.47 16.80
C LEU A 292 -2.74 11.80 15.38
N PRO A 293 -3.31 10.83 14.64
CA PRO A 293 -3.80 11.05 13.29
C PRO A 293 -5.20 11.68 13.31
N ALA A 294 -5.35 12.76 14.07
CA ALA A 294 -6.60 13.49 14.25
C ALA A 294 -6.34 14.94 14.63
N GLY A 295 -7.32 15.80 14.33
CA GLY A 295 -7.45 17.18 14.75
C GLY A 295 -8.90 17.48 15.12
N ARG A 296 -9.22 18.74 15.38
CA ARG A 296 -10.61 19.13 15.60
C ARG A 296 -11.42 18.90 14.32
N ARG A 297 -12.44 18.04 14.37
CA ARG A 297 -13.26 17.64 13.20
C ARG A 297 -12.46 17.06 12.04
N LEU A 298 -11.28 16.50 12.29
CA LEU A 298 -10.37 15.98 11.27
C LEU A 298 -9.85 14.60 11.66
N ALA A 299 -10.06 13.59 10.80
CA ALA A 299 -9.35 12.32 10.85
C ALA A 299 -8.33 12.27 9.71
N ILE A 300 -7.17 11.65 9.92
CA ILE A 300 -6.14 11.47 8.91
C ILE A 300 -5.89 9.97 8.75
N ILE A 301 -5.96 9.45 7.52
CA ILE A 301 -5.87 8.02 7.23
C ILE A 301 -4.85 7.72 6.12
N GLY A 302 -4.36 6.49 6.10
CA GLY A 302 -3.44 5.99 5.09
C GLY A 302 -2.11 6.74 5.06
N ASP A 303 -1.56 6.94 3.86
CA ASP A 303 -0.26 7.61 3.67
C ASP A 303 -0.24 9.07 4.15
N ALA A 304 -1.40 9.70 4.34
CA ALA A 304 -1.48 11.02 4.95
C ALA A 304 -1.11 10.96 6.43
N ALA A 305 -1.39 9.87 7.13
CA ALA A 305 -1.07 9.66 8.55
C ALA A 305 0.27 8.95 8.78
N HIS A 306 0.64 7.99 7.91
CA HIS A 306 1.78 7.08 8.15
C HIS A 306 2.34 6.51 6.86
N SER A 307 3.11 7.28 6.10
CA SER A 307 3.84 6.76 4.94
C SER A 307 5.08 5.97 5.36
N THR A 308 5.49 5.00 4.55
CA THR A 308 6.62 4.14 4.83
C THR A 308 7.28 3.60 3.55
N SER A 309 8.43 2.94 3.68
CA SER A 309 9.04 2.22 2.57
C SER A 309 8.16 1.03 2.15
N PRO A 310 8.22 0.60 0.88
CA PRO A 310 7.41 -0.51 0.38
C PRO A 310 7.91 -1.89 0.83
N GLN A 311 9.00 -1.98 1.61
CA GLN A 311 9.67 -3.23 1.98
C GLN A 311 8.74 -4.29 2.60
N LEU A 312 7.78 -3.86 3.39
CA LEU A 312 6.82 -4.78 4.03
C LEU A 312 5.52 -4.94 3.23
N GLY A 313 5.33 -4.22 2.10
CA GLY A 313 4.13 -4.31 1.27
C GLY A 313 2.82 -3.96 2.02
N GLN A 314 2.85 -3.04 3.00
CA GLN A 314 1.72 -2.82 3.91
C GLN A 314 0.95 -1.52 3.69
N GLY A 315 1.44 -0.57 2.87
CA GLY A 315 0.83 0.76 2.76
C GLY A 315 -0.67 0.73 2.45
N ALA A 316 -1.07 0.05 1.38
CA ALA A 316 -2.48 -0.07 1.01
C ALA A 316 -3.31 -0.83 2.06
N ASN A 317 -2.74 -1.88 2.67
CA ASN A 317 -3.42 -2.65 3.70
C ASN A 317 -3.70 -1.82 4.96
N MET A 318 -2.72 -1.00 5.36
CA MET A 318 -2.87 -0.09 6.50
C MET A 318 -3.93 0.98 6.22
N ALA A 319 -3.97 1.51 4.99
CA ALA A 319 -4.97 2.48 4.56
C ALA A 319 -6.40 1.91 4.59
N LEU A 320 -6.59 0.69 4.11
CA LEU A 320 -7.88 -0.02 4.18
C LEU A 320 -8.31 -0.29 5.63
N LEU A 321 -7.37 -0.70 6.48
CA LEU A 321 -7.63 -0.91 7.91
C LEU A 321 -7.95 0.39 8.65
N ASP A 322 -7.37 1.52 8.26
CA ASP A 322 -7.72 2.82 8.85
C ASP A 322 -9.18 3.18 8.53
N ALA A 323 -9.61 2.99 7.28
CA ALA A 323 -10.99 3.23 6.86
C ALA A 323 -11.98 2.39 7.67
N ALA A 324 -11.71 1.10 7.82
CA ALA A 324 -12.52 0.21 8.64
C ALA A 324 -12.55 0.64 10.12
N ALA A 325 -11.39 0.96 10.70
CA ALA A 325 -11.29 1.34 12.11
C ALA A 325 -12.00 2.66 12.42
N LEU A 326 -11.90 3.67 11.53
CA LEU A 326 -12.60 4.95 11.70
C LEU A 326 -14.10 4.78 11.57
N SER A 327 -14.58 3.99 10.60
CA SER A 327 -15.99 3.68 10.46
C SER A 327 -16.55 2.98 11.69
N HIS A 328 -15.84 1.95 12.20
CA HIS A 328 -16.24 1.28 13.43
C HIS A 328 -16.25 2.21 14.65
N ALA A 329 -15.31 3.17 14.73
CA ALA A 329 -15.28 4.15 15.80
C ALA A 329 -16.51 5.07 15.77
N LEU A 330 -16.90 5.55 14.57
CA LEU A 330 -18.10 6.39 14.38
C LEU A 330 -19.40 5.66 14.75
N MET A 331 -19.46 4.35 14.51
CA MET A 331 -20.64 3.56 14.92
C MET A 331 -20.74 3.31 16.42
N ARG A 332 -19.66 3.52 17.20
CA ARG A 332 -19.61 3.24 18.65
C ARG A 332 -19.97 4.40 19.54
N THR A 333 -20.05 5.61 19.01
CA THR A 333 -20.30 6.82 19.78
C THR A 333 -21.12 7.84 18.99
N LYS A 334 -21.81 8.72 19.70
CA LYS A 334 -22.55 9.87 19.13
C LYS A 334 -21.72 11.13 18.99
N SER A 335 -20.46 11.11 19.42
CA SER A 335 -19.53 12.25 19.34
C SER A 335 -18.43 11.96 18.33
N VAL A 336 -18.21 12.89 17.41
CA VAL A 336 -17.10 12.84 16.46
C VAL A 336 -15.76 12.82 17.21
N GLU A 337 -15.60 13.62 18.26
CA GLU A 337 -14.39 13.69 19.05
C GLU A 337 -14.06 12.35 19.72
N ALA A 338 -15.07 11.73 20.36
CA ALA A 338 -14.90 10.41 20.95
C ALA A 338 -14.58 9.32 19.90
N ALA A 339 -15.17 9.42 18.71
CA ALA A 339 -14.85 8.51 17.61
C ALA A 339 -13.39 8.66 17.15
N LEU A 340 -12.88 9.90 17.06
CA LEU A 340 -11.48 10.18 16.71
C LEU A 340 -10.50 9.60 17.74
N GLU A 341 -10.83 9.70 19.04
CA GLU A 341 -10.03 9.09 20.11
C GLU A 341 -10.02 7.56 20.02
N ILE A 342 -11.19 6.95 19.81
CA ILE A 342 -11.33 5.49 19.62
C ILE A 342 -10.50 5.03 18.42
N TYR A 343 -10.61 5.72 17.28
CA TYR A 343 -9.84 5.45 16.08
C TYR A 343 -8.33 5.53 16.34
N ALA A 344 -7.86 6.64 16.89
CA ALA A 344 -6.45 6.85 17.16
C ALA A 344 -5.88 5.78 18.11
N LYS A 345 -6.63 5.41 19.15
CA LYS A 345 -6.27 4.36 20.11
C LYS A 345 -6.21 2.98 19.44
N ALA A 346 -7.19 2.64 18.61
CA ALA A 346 -7.28 1.34 17.92
C ALA A 346 -6.12 1.13 16.93
N ARG A 347 -5.70 2.19 16.25
CA ARG A 347 -4.65 2.09 15.22
C ARG A 347 -3.23 2.24 15.77
N ARG A 348 -3.06 2.89 16.92
CA ARG A 348 -1.77 3.33 17.48
C ARG A 348 -0.68 2.25 17.49
N TRP A 349 -0.95 1.11 18.07
CA TRP A 349 0.07 0.07 18.23
C TRP A 349 0.35 -0.65 16.92
N HIS A 350 -0.66 -0.94 16.13
CA HIS A 350 -0.49 -1.58 14.83
C HIS A 350 0.38 -0.72 13.90
N VAL A 351 0.06 0.59 13.79
CA VAL A 351 0.85 1.54 13.00
C VAL A 351 2.29 1.62 13.52
N ARG A 352 2.49 1.80 14.83
CA ARG A 352 3.84 1.91 15.42
C ARG A 352 4.70 0.70 15.19
N VAL A 353 4.15 -0.51 15.36
CA VAL A 353 4.90 -1.75 15.14
C VAL A 353 5.33 -1.87 13.68
N PHE A 354 4.42 -1.63 12.74
CA PHE A 354 4.76 -1.68 11.31
C PHE A 354 5.77 -0.61 10.91
N GLN A 355 5.64 0.59 11.43
CA GLN A 355 6.60 1.67 11.16
C GLN A 355 7.98 1.34 11.72
N ALA A 356 8.06 0.82 12.94
CA ALA A 356 9.31 0.40 13.55
C ALA A 356 9.97 -0.76 12.77
N LEU A 357 9.18 -1.77 12.37
CA LEU A 357 9.66 -2.86 11.53
C LEU A 357 10.15 -2.36 10.17
N SER A 358 9.37 -1.50 9.50
CA SER A 358 9.78 -0.92 8.22
C SER A 358 11.10 -0.15 8.35
N LEU A 359 11.25 0.67 9.38
CA LEU A 359 12.47 1.43 9.64
C LEU A 359 13.66 0.52 9.93
N ALA A 360 13.46 -0.54 10.72
CA ALA A 360 14.49 -1.50 11.08
C ALA A 360 14.92 -2.38 9.89
N PHE A 361 13.97 -2.80 9.05
CA PHE A 361 14.26 -3.70 7.94
C PHE A 361 14.79 -2.99 6.69
N THR A 362 14.37 -1.74 6.44
CA THR A 362 14.76 -1.01 5.22
C THR A 362 16.28 -0.98 4.99
N PRO A 363 17.16 -0.72 5.98
CA PRO A 363 18.60 -0.66 5.75
C PRO A 363 19.25 -1.98 5.32
N PHE A 364 18.64 -3.12 5.65
CA PHE A 364 19.13 -4.44 5.21
C PHE A 364 18.94 -4.70 3.71
N TYR A 365 18.04 -3.95 3.06
CA TYR A 365 17.65 -4.12 1.67
C TYR A 365 17.88 -2.88 0.81
N GLN A 366 17.95 -1.70 1.44
CA GLN A 366 18.15 -0.42 0.77
C GLN A 366 19.09 0.49 1.60
N SER A 367 20.39 0.25 1.45
CA SER A 367 21.46 1.08 2.05
C SER A 367 22.76 0.92 1.31
N ASP A 368 23.71 1.81 1.60
CA ASP A 368 25.13 1.70 1.15
C ASP A 368 25.98 0.80 2.05
N SER A 369 25.38 0.19 3.07
CA SER A 369 26.11 -0.65 4.02
C SER A 369 26.64 -1.93 3.36
N VAL A 370 27.89 -2.23 3.60
CA VAL A 370 28.51 -3.50 3.21
C VAL A 370 28.32 -4.58 4.29
N ALA A 371 28.16 -4.16 5.55
CA ALA A 371 28.04 -5.07 6.70
C ALA A 371 26.61 -5.61 6.88
N LEU A 372 25.59 -4.78 6.69
CA LEU A 372 24.18 -5.19 6.89
C LEU A 372 23.76 -6.37 6.02
N PRO A 373 24.13 -6.46 4.72
CA PRO A 373 23.86 -7.66 3.93
C PRO A 373 24.47 -8.94 4.52
N LEU A 374 25.68 -8.89 5.04
CA LEU A 374 26.34 -10.04 5.66
C LEU A 374 25.57 -10.53 6.91
N ILE A 375 25.10 -9.61 7.74
CA ILE A 375 24.26 -9.92 8.90
C ILE A 375 22.93 -10.52 8.45
N ARG A 376 22.25 -9.90 7.47
CA ARG A 376 21.00 -10.39 6.88
C ARG A 376 21.14 -11.82 6.38
N ASP A 377 22.15 -12.09 5.57
CA ASP A 377 22.37 -13.39 4.92
C ASP A 377 22.71 -14.48 5.96
N SER A 378 23.46 -14.11 7.01
CA SER A 378 23.75 -15.02 8.13
C SER A 378 22.49 -15.39 8.93
N LEU A 379 21.61 -14.43 9.19
CA LEU A 379 20.35 -14.66 9.89
C LEU A 379 19.41 -15.56 9.08
N VAL A 380 19.26 -15.31 7.78
CA VAL A 380 18.42 -16.11 6.88
C VAL A 380 18.96 -17.54 6.78
N ALA A 381 20.28 -17.72 6.64
CA ALA A 381 20.91 -19.05 6.62
C ALA A 381 20.67 -19.84 7.93
N THR A 382 20.71 -19.18 9.07
CA THR A 382 20.46 -19.79 10.38
C THR A 382 19.00 -20.24 10.53
N VAL A 383 18.03 -19.39 10.16
CA VAL A 383 16.60 -19.72 10.21
C VAL A 383 16.27 -20.87 9.25
N ALA A 384 16.87 -20.91 8.06
CA ALA A 384 16.69 -21.98 7.09
C ALA A 384 17.22 -23.34 7.63
N LYS A 385 18.35 -23.35 8.35
CA LYS A 385 18.90 -24.56 9.00
C LYS A 385 18.00 -25.09 10.11
N ILE A 386 17.42 -24.20 10.93
CA ILE A 386 16.49 -24.58 12.01
C ILE A 386 15.22 -25.20 11.41
N ARG A 387 14.69 -24.66 10.32
CA ARG A 387 13.52 -25.22 9.61
C ARG A 387 13.80 -26.61 9.03
N ARG A 388 14.97 -26.84 8.41
CA ARG A 388 15.36 -28.18 7.91
C ARG A 388 15.46 -29.19 9.05
N ARG A 389 15.97 -28.83 10.22
CA ARG A 389 16.03 -29.74 11.38
C ARG A 389 14.64 -30.07 11.94
N ARG A 390 13.67 -29.13 11.91
CA ARG A 390 12.29 -29.41 12.36
C ARG A 390 11.51 -30.32 11.40
N SER A 391 11.80 -30.33 10.11
CA SER A 391 11.19 -31.26 9.14
C SER A 391 11.70 -32.70 9.25
N SER A 392 12.82 -32.92 9.95
CA SER A 392 13.42 -34.26 10.21
C SER A 392 13.07 -34.84 11.59
N TRP A 393 12.20 -34.18 12.35
CA TRP A 393 11.74 -34.76 13.63
C TRP A 393 10.66 -35.82 13.37
N PRO A 394 10.74 -37.00 14.03
CA PRO A 394 9.74 -38.05 13.87
C PRO A 394 8.36 -37.55 14.30
N ARG A 395 7.32 -37.99 13.61
CA ARG A 395 5.90 -37.68 13.88
C ARG A 395 5.37 -38.35 15.17
N TRP A 396 6.05 -38.19 16.31
CA TRP A 396 5.68 -38.82 17.59
C TRP A 396 5.21 -37.83 18.64
N TRP A 397 4.56 -36.73 18.23
CA TRP A 397 3.89 -35.83 19.20
C TRP A 397 2.41 -35.82 18.92
N PRO A 398 1.55 -36.31 19.86
CA PRO A 398 0.11 -36.22 19.71
C PRO A 398 -0.33 -34.75 19.78
N ALA A 399 -1.12 -34.30 18.82
CA ALA A 399 -1.79 -33.00 18.85
C ALA A 399 -2.81 -33.03 20.01
N ARG A 400 -2.62 -32.17 20.96
CA ARG A 400 -3.69 -31.72 21.87
C ARG A 400 -4.11 -30.33 21.52
#